data_86a24c5a24ae106db75aaa499c8a2a04
#
_entry.id   86a24c5a24ae106db75aaa499c8a2a04
#
_cell.length_a   1.000
_cell.length_b   1.000
_cell.length_c   1.000
_cell.angle_alpha   90.00
_cell.angle_beta   90.00
_cell.angle_gamma   90.00
#
_symmetry.space_group_name_H-M   'P 1'
#
loop_
_entity.id
_entity.type
_entity.pdbx_description
1 polymer ?
#
loop_
_entity_poly.entity_id
_entity_poly.type
_entity_poly.pdbx_seq_one_letter_code
_entity_poly.pdbx_strand_id
1 'polypeptide(L)'
;MDSTLIDAETIDELAKAAGVGQEVSAITERAMKGEIDFSQALTERVKLLKGLSLEDAITALEKMPLMPGAKELISFVKSIGYSTAMISGGFTLASERVGKLLEIDHVVSNELTVKDGIITGEVKGNLTAQNSKELVLEEIAAQHGIAPEDCIVVGDGANDIGIFKRARYAIAFNSKPVLRQHAHVVIIEKNLKAVIPVIESFDLDQRCVSCIRNA
;
A
#
# COMPACT_ATOMS: atom_id res chain seq x y z
N MET A 1 1.18 0.11 -1.27
CA MET A 1 1.94 0.63 -2.43
C MET A 1 3.42 0.34 -2.25
N ASP A 2 4.05 0.99 -1.30
CA ASP A 2 5.47 0.86 -0.97
C ASP A 2 5.78 -0.60 -0.64
N SER A 3 6.92 -1.11 -1.08
CA SER A 3 7.35 -2.51 -0.95
C SER A 3 6.37 -3.58 -1.47
N THR A 4 5.22 -3.19 -2.02
CA THR A 4 4.22 -4.09 -2.64
C THR A 4 4.07 -3.84 -4.14
N LEU A 5 3.56 -2.68 -4.59
CA LEU A 5 3.40 -2.33 -6.01
C LEU A 5 4.64 -1.65 -6.60
N ILE A 6 5.43 -1.02 -5.75
CA ILE A 6 6.74 -0.45 -6.09
C ILE A 6 7.83 -1.11 -5.24
N ASP A 7 9.02 -1.24 -5.83
CA ASP A 7 10.21 -1.80 -5.16
C ASP A 7 11.02 -0.67 -4.51
N ALA A 8 10.36 0.13 -3.68
CA ALA A 8 10.93 1.26 -2.97
C ALA A 8 10.02 1.68 -1.79
N GLU A 9 10.55 2.54 -0.93
CA GLU A 9 9.80 3.25 0.10
C GLU A 9 9.77 4.74 -0.27
N THR A 10 8.56 5.29 -0.46
CA THR A 10 8.35 6.68 -0.92
C THR A 10 9.03 7.69 0.00
N ILE A 11 8.92 7.50 1.32
CA ILE A 11 9.50 8.41 2.31
C ILE A 11 11.03 8.41 2.24
N ASP A 12 11.65 7.26 1.97
CA ASP A 12 13.11 7.13 1.90
C ASP A 12 13.67 7.81 0.65
N GLU A 13 12.98 7.70 -0.50
CA GLU A 13 13.39 8.39 -1.72
C GLU A 13 13.28 9.93 -1.58
N LEU A 14 12.20 10.41 -0.94
CA LEU A 14 12.06 11.84 -0.62
C LEU A 14 13.14 12.30 0.38
N ALA A 15 13.46 11.49 1.38
CA ALA A 15 14.50 11.80 2.36
C ALA A 15 15.90 11.89 1.72
N LYS A 16 16.20 11.01 0.75
CA LYS A 16 17.43 11.08 -0.04
C LYS A 16 17.50 12.38 -0.83
N ALA A 17 16.41 12.77 -1.50
CA ALA A 17 16.34 14.01 -2.25
C ALA A 17 16.47 15.25 -1.36
N ALA A 18 15.95 15.21 -0.13
CA ALA A 18 16.08 16.26 0.86
C ALA A 18 17.43 16.27 1.61
N GLY A 19 18.29 15.25 1.42
CA GLY A 19 19.56 15.10 2.12
C GLY A 19 19.45 14.71 3.60
N VAL A 20 18.30 14.14 4.02
CA VAL A 20 17.97 13.78 5.42
C VAL A 20 17.74 12.27 5.60
N GLY A 21 18.33 11.44 4.74
CA GLY A 21 18.10 10.00 4.73
C GLY A 21 18.50 9.29 6.02
N GLN A 22 19.59 9.72 6.67
CA GLN A 22 20.04 9.11 7.92
C GLN A 22 19.08 9.38 9.07
N GLU A 23 18.59 10.62 9.17
CA GLU A 23 17.64 11.06 10.19
C GLU A 23 16.31 10.33 10.05
N VAL A 24 15.80 10.19 8.82
CA VAL A 24 14.57 9.46 8.52
C VAL A 24 14.73 7.97 8.86
N SER A 25 15.88 7.37 8.54
CA SER A 25 16.19 5.97 8.89
C SER A 25 16.18 5.75 10.39
N ALA A 26 16.78 6.66 11.17
CA ALA A 26 16.80 6.58 12.63
C ALA A 26 15.38 6.61 13.25
N ILE A 27 14.49 7.45 12.71
CA ILE A 27 13.07 7.49 13.14
C ILE A 27 12.37 6.17 12.79
N THR A 28 12.64 5.62 11.59
CA THR A 28 12.08 4.34 11.16
C THR A 28 12.51 3.20 12.10
N GLU A 29 13.78 3.16 12.52
CA GLU A 29 14.28 2.17 13.48
C GLU A 29 13.58 2.28 14.84
N ARG A 30 13.33 3.49 15.34
CA ARG A 30 12.60 3.72 16.60
C ARG A 30 11.16 3.19 16.50
N ALA A 31 10.49 3.44 15.36
CA ALA A 31 9.16 2.91 15.12
C ALA A 31 9.15 1.37 15.06
N MET A 32 10.15 0.76 14.40
CA MET A 32 10.29 -0.70 14.33
C MET A 32 10.56 -1.35 15.69
N LYS A 33 11.21 -0.65 16.61
CA LYS A 33 11.41 -1.08 18.00
C LYS A 33 10.18 -0.85 18.88
N GLY A 34 9.14 -0.19 18.39
CA GLY A 34 7.94 0.16 19.14
C GLY A 34 8.12 1.33 20.11
N GLU A 35 9.18 2.12 19.97
CA GLU A 35 9.46 3.30 20.81
C GLU A 35 8.51 4.47 20.47
N ILE A 36 8.06 4.54 19.23
CA ILE A 36 7.10 5.52 18.73
C ILE A 36 6.05 4.81 17.86
N ASP A 37 4.84 5.34 17.82
CA ASP A 37 3.77 4.80 16.99
C ASP A 37 3.89 5.23 15.52
N PHE A 38 3.03 4.65 14.66
CA PHE A 38 3.01 4.94 13.22
C PHE A 38 2.77 6.43 12.92
N SER A 39 1.82 7.07 13.62
CA SER A 39 1.45 8.46 13.39
C SER A 39 2.57 9.42 13.78
N GLN A 40 3.20 9.15 14.93
CA GLN A 40 4.37 9.90 15.40
C GLN A 40 5.52 9.76 14.40
N ALA A 41 5.85 8.52 13.99
CA ALA A 41 6.92 8.26 13.05
C ALA A 41 6.68 8.94 11.69
N LEU A 42 5.45 8.89 11.16
CA LEU A 42 5.09 9.56 9.92
C LEU A 42 5.29 11.07 10.04
N THR A 43 4.76 11.66 11.11
CA THR A 43 4.86 13.11 11.36
C THR A 43 6.31 13.57 11.52
N GLU A 44 7.12 12.85 12.30
CA GLU A 44 8.53 13.19 12.51
C GLU A 44 9.33 13.12 11.20
N ARG A 45 9.11 12.07 10.38
CA ARG A 45 9.79 11.90 9.10
C ARG A 45 9.39 12.97 8.08
N VAL A 46 8.09 13.29 8.00
CA VAL A 46 7.60 14.32 7.07
C VAL A 46 8.11 15.71 7.44
N LYS A 47 8.25 16.04 8.73
CA LYS A 47 8.85 17.31 9.17
C LYS A 47 10.26 17.52 8.63
N LEU A 48 11.05 16.46 8.49
CA LEU A 48 12.40 16.52 7.94
C LEU A 48 12.43 16.86 6.43
N LEU A 49 11.32 16.62 5.71
CA LEU A 49 11.21 16.97 4.29
C LEU A 49 10.97 18.46 4.05
N LYS A 50 10.81 19.25 5.10
CA LYS A 50 10.58 20.70 4.99
C LYS A 50 11.70 21.38 4.20
N GLY A 51 11.32 22.13 3.17
CA GLY A 51 12.27 22.83 2.31
C GLY A 51 12.62 22.10 1.02
N LEU A 52 12.24 20.83 0.86
CA LEU A 52 12.40 20.10 -0.39
C LEU A 52 11.50 20.73 -1.46
N SER A 53 12.06 21.00 -2.65
CA SER A 53 11.26 21.50 -3.76
C SER A 53 10.32 20.41 -4.29
N LEU A 54 9.14 20.83 -4.77
CA LEU A 54 8.19 19.89 -5.38
C LEU A 54 8.79 19.23 -6.64
N GLU A 55 9.60 19.96 -7.39
CA GLU A 55 10.27 19.46 -8.60
C GLU A 55 11.26 18.33 -8.27
N ASP A 56 12.12 18.53 -7.25
CA ASP A 56 13.06 17.51 -6.80
C ASP A 56 12.33 16.29 -6.21
N ALA A 57 11.26 16.53 -5.47
CA ALA A 57 10.41 15.45 -4.94
C ALA A 57 9.82 14.60 -6.06
N ILE A 58 9.20 15.21 -7.08
CA ILE A 58 8.66 14.53 -8.24
C ILE A 58 9.76 13.75 -8.96
N THR A 59 10.89 14.38 -9.22
CA THR A 59 12.03 13.76 -9.92
C THR A 59 12.56 12.52 -9.17
N ALA A 60 12.59 12.57 -7.84
CA ALA A 60 12.99 11.41 -7.03
C ALA A 60 11.98 10.26 -7.13
N LEU A 61 10.69 10.59 -7.04
CA LEU A 61 9.62 9.59 -7.07
C LEU A 61 9.40 8.96 -8.46
N GLU A 62 9.71 9.68 -9.53
CA GLU A 62 9.61 9.16 -10.90
C GLU A 62 10.59 8.01 -11.17
N LYS A 63 11.70 7.95 -10.46
CA LYS A 63 12.72 6.91 -10.58
C LYS A 63 12.38 5.60 -9.88
N MET A 64 11.34 5.59 -9.03
CA MET A 64 10.96 4.40 -8.29
C MET A 64 10.46 3.30 -9.25
N PRO A 65 11.06 2.11 -9.21
CA PRO A 65 10.66 1.01 -10.08
C PRO A 65 9.35 0.38 -9.60
N LEU A 66 8.51 -0.05 -10.54
CA LEU A 66 7.41 -0.96 -10.21
C LEU A 66 7.96 -2.28 -9.71
N MET A 67 7.25 -2.91 -8.79
CA MET A 67 7.53 -4.28 -8.37
C MET A 67 7.40 -5.21 -9.59
N PRO A 68 8.35 -6.15 -9.79
CA PRO A 68 8.20 -7.15 -10.84
C PRO A 68 6.84 -7.85 -10.77
N GLY A 69 6.17 -7.96 -11.91
CA GLY A 69 4.85 -8.58 -12.01
C GLY A 69 3.65 -7.69 -11.62
N ALA A 70 3.86 -6.42 -11.22
CA ALA A 70 2.76 -5.54 -10.82
C ALA A 70 1.76 -5.30 -11.95
N LYS A 71 2.23 -5.00 -13.16
CA LYS A 71 1.36 -4.80 -14.33
C LYS A 71 0.57 -6.05 -14.67
N GLU A 72 1.24 -7.20 -14.69
CA GLU A 72 0.62 -8.47 -15.01
C GLU A 72 -0.43 -8.87 -13.98
N LEU A 73 -0.17 -8.66 -12.68
CA LEU A 73 -1.16 -8.93 -11.64
C LEU A 73 -2.40 -8.05 -11.81
N ILE A 74 -2.22 -6.73 -11.94
CA ILE A 74 -3.37 -5.81 -12.06
C ILE A 74 -4.17 -6.08 -13.34
N SER A 75 -3.49 -6.30 -14.48
CA SER A 75 -4.16 -6.67 -15.73
C SER A 75 -4.95 -7.98 -15.59
N PHE A 76 -4.38 -8.97 -14.92
CA PHE A 76 -5.04 -10.25 -14.68
C PHE A 76 -6.32 -10.07 -13.84
N VAL A 77 -6.25 -9.45 -12.66
CA VAL A 77 -7.42 -9.32 -11.77
C VAL A 77 -8.54 -8.49 -12.43
N LYS A 78 -8.20 -7.46 -13.21
CA LYS A 78 -9.17 -6.69 -13.98
C LYS A 78 -9.81 -7.54 -15.08
N SER A 79 -9.05 -8.41 -15.76
CA SER A 79 -9.57 -9.29 -16.81
C SER A 79 -10.59 -10.30 -16.32
N ILE A 80 -10.56 -10.66 -15.05
CA ILE A 80 -11.52 -11.57 -14.41
C ILE A 80 -12.60 -10.82 -13.61
N GLY A 81 -12.69 -9.48 -13.77
CA GLY A 81 -13.79 -8.67 -13.26
C GLY A 81 -13.61 -8.08 -11.86
N TYR A 82 -12.42 -8.13 -11.28
CA TYR A 82 -12.16 -7.45 -10.00
C TYR A 82 -11.99 -5.94 -10.19
N SER A 83 -12.56 -5.16 -9.27
CA SER A 83 -12.15 -3.77 -9.04
C SER A 83 -10.89 -3.74 -8.19
N THR A 84 -10.03 -2.75 -8.46
CA THR A 84 -8.72 -2.63 -7.83
C THR A 84 -8.62 -1.37 -6.95
N ALA A 85 -8.05 -1.51 -5.75
CA ALA A 85 -7.83 -0.41 -4.83
C ALA A 85 -6.40 -0.40 -4.30
N MET A 86 -5.79 0.77 -4.24
CA MET A 86 -4.49 1.02 -3.61
C MET A 86 -4.68 1.93 -2.40
N ILE A 87 -4.48 1.37 -1.20
CA ILE A 87 -4.58 2.06 0.08
C ILE A 87 -3.18 2.17 0.67
N SER A 88 -2.58 3.36 0.64
CA SER A 88 -1.17 3.56 0.98
C SER A 88 -0.97 4.64 2.03
N GLY A 89 -0.17 4.35 3.06
CA GLY A 89 0.34 5.36 3.99
C GLY A 89 1.37 6.33 3.37
N GLY A 90 1.77 6.09 2.11
CA GLY A 90 2.61 6.99 1.33
C GLY A 90 1.87 8.25 0.87
N PHE A 91 2.34 8.88 -0.22
CA PHE A 91 1.90 10.22 -0.61
C PHE A 91 1.31 10.26 -2.03
N THR A 92 0.34 11.16 -2.24
CA THR A 92 -0.35 11.39 -3.52
C THR A 92 0.63 11.62 -4.67
N LEU A 93 1.74 12.30 -4.44
CA LEU A 93 2.79 12.51 -5.44
C LEU A 93 3.31 11.22 -6.09
N ALA A 94 3.35 10.13 -5.34
CA ALA A 94 3.75 8.81 -5.85
C ALA A 94 2.54 7.96 -6.26
N SER A 95 1.50 7.91 -5.41
CA SER A 95 0.39 6.99 -5.58
C SER A 95 -0.45 7.29 -6.81
N GLU A 96 -0.67 8.57 -7.16
CA GLU A 96 -1.40 8.95 -8.38
C GLU A 96 -0.66 8.47 -9.64
N ARG A 97 0.66 8.63 -9.67
CA ARG A 97 1.49 8.13 -10.78
C ARG A 97 1.41 6.60 -10.90
N VAL A 98 1.59 5.89 -9.79
CA VAL A 98 1.54 4.42 -9.77
C VAL A 98 0.14 3.93 -10.13
N GLY A 99 -0.91 4.54 -9.59
CA GLY A 99 -2.30 4.25 -9.89
C GLY A 99 -2.61 4.41 -11.38
N LYS A 100 -2.15 5.50 -11.99
CA LYS A 100 -2.30 5.75 -13.44
C LYS A 100 -1.52 4.75 -14.29
N LEU A 101 -0.27 4.42 -13.92
CA LEU A 101 0.56 3.46 -14.66
C LEU A 101 -0.01 2.03 -14.63
N LEU A 102 -0.68 1.65 -13.55
CA LEU A 102 -1.28 0.34 -13.33
C LEU A 102 -2.79 0.32 -13.60
N GLU A 103 -3.39 1.48 -13.95
CA GLU A 103 -4.83 1.62 -14.17
C GLU A 103 -5.67 1.15 -12.97
N ILE A 104 -5.25 1.51 -11.76
CA ILE A 104 -5.95 1.17 -10.52
C ILE A 104 -7.20 2.02 -10.38
N ASP A 105 -8.33 1.39 -10.04
CA ASP A 105 -9.64 2.04 -10.03
C ASP A 105 -9.81 3.00 -8.84
N HIS A 106 -9.25 2.67 -7.67
CA HIS A 106 -9.29 3.50 -6.46
C HIS A 106 -7.90 3.72 -5.90
N VAL A 107 -7.53 4.97 -5.69
CA VAL A 107 -6.23 5.34 -5.09
C VAL A 107 -6.47 6.23 -3.89
N VAL A 108 -6.06 5.77 -2.71
CA VAL A 108 -6.14 6.52 -1.45
C VAL A 108 -4.78 6.56 -0.78
N SER A 109 -4.31 7.76 -0.49
CA SER A 109 -3.03 7.99 0.19
C SER A 109 -3.06 9.33 0.93
N ASN A 110 -1.98 9.65 1.66
CA ASN A 110 -1.83 10.94 2.30
C ASN A 110 -1.31 12.00 1.31
N GLU A 111 -1.45 13.26 1.68
CA GLU A 111 -1.00 14.41 0.90
C GLU A 111 0.09 15.18 1.66
N LEU A 112 1.21 15.46 1.00
CA LEU A 112 2.20 16.41 1.52
C LEU A 112 1.72 17.84 1.26
N THR A 113 1.74 18.67 2.29
CA THR A 113 1.38 20.08 2.12
C THR A 113 2.50 20.81 1.39
N VAL A 114 2.14 21.47 0.26
CA VAL A 114 3.06 22.26 -0.57
C VAL A 114 2.62 23.72 -0.54
N LYS A 115 3.57 24.62 -0.37
CA LYS A 115 3.37 26.08 -0.48
C LYS A 115 4.48 26.68 -1.33
N ASP A 116 4.09 27.45 -2.33
CA ASP A 116 5.01 28.14 -3.25
C ASP A 116 6.05 27.18 -3.90
N GLY A 117 5.61 25.94 -4.25
CA GLY A 117 6.46 24.92 -4.83
C GLY A 117 7.43 24.22 -3.86
N ILE A 118 7.26 24.42 -2.54
CA ILE A 118 8.11 23.84 -1.49
C ILE A 118 7.29 23.00 -0.53
N ILE A 119 7.78 21.83 -0.16
CA ILE A 119 7.16 20.96 0.86
C ILE A 119 7.30 21.62 2.23
N THR A 120 6.18 21.77 2.95
CA THR A 120 6.13 22.48 4.24
C THR A 120 6.60 21.65 5.43
N GLY A 121 6.70 20.32 5.27
CA GLY A 121 6.93 19.38 6.37
C GLY A 121 5.66 18.97 7.10
N GLU A 122 4.49 19.17 6.50
CA GLU A 122 3.19 18.77 7.01
C GLU A 122 2.54 17.73 6.10
N VAL A 123 1.78 16.80 6.71
CA VAL A 123 1.02 15.77 6.02
C VAL A 123 -0.45 15.86 6.37
N LYS A 124 -1.32 15.63 5.38
CA LYS A 124 -2.79 15.56 5.51
C LYS A 124 -3.28 14.23 4.94
N GLY A 125 -4.45 13.80 5.38
CA GLY A 125 -5.12 12.63 4.82
C GLY A 125 -5.65 11.67 5.87
N ASN A 126 -6.43 10.70 5.42
CA ASN A 126 -7.11 9.74 6.27
C ASN A 126 -6.22 8.57 6.72
N LEU A 127 -5.02 8.45 6.17
CA LEU A 127 -4.08 7.35 6.44
C LEU A 127 -2.91 7.75 7.35
N THR A 128 -3.10 8.81 8.14
CA THR A 128 -2.13 9.29 9.13
C THR A 128 -2.24 8.60 10.49
N ALA A 129 -3.38 7.97 10.78
CA ALA A 129 -3.65 7.28 12.04
C ALA A 129 -3.50 5.76 11.88
N GLN A 130 -3.24 5.08 13.00
CA GLN A 130 -3.33 3.63 13.09
C GLN A 130 -4.78 3.18 12.82
N ASN A 131 -4.98 2.04 12.14
CA ASN A 131 -6.30 1.50 11.75
C ASN A 131 -7.06 2.30 10.67
N SER A 132 -6.48 3.34 10.11
CA SER A 132 -7.15 4.13 9.06
C SER A 132 -7.34 3.38 7.74
N LYS A 133 -6.50 2.39 7.42
CA LYS A 133 -6.67 1.54 6.23
C LYS A 133 -7.95 0.70 6.26
N GLU A 134 -8.38 0.28 7.44
CA GLU A 134 -9.61 -0.50 7.63
C GLU A 134 -10.84 0.31 7.25
N LEU A 135 -10.92 1.55 7.71
CA LEU A 135 -12.03 2.46 7.38
C LEU A 135 -12.09 2.75 5.88
N VAL A 136 -10.94 2.94 5.25
CA VAL A 136 -10.87 3.15 3.79
C VAL A 136 -11.29 1.90 3.02
N LEU A 137 -10.90 0.69 3.49
CA LEU A 137 -11.35 -0.55 2.89
C LEU A 137 -12.88 -0.70 2.98
N GLU A 138 -13.47 -0.42 4.15
CA GLU A 138 -14.93 -0.45 4.37
C GLU A 138 -15.65 0.54 3.46
N GLU A 139 -15.12 1.76 3.32
CA GLU A 139 -15.70 2.79 2.45
C GLU A 139 -15.68 2.37 0.98
N ILE A 140 -14.55 1.87 0.48
CA ILE A 140 -14.44 1.42 -0.91
C ILE A 140 -15.34 0.20 -1.15
N ALA A 141 -15.37 -0.78 -0.25
CA ALA A 141 -16.23 -1.95 -0.37
C ALA A 141 -17.72 -1.55 -0.43
N ALA A 142 -18.14 -0.61 0.43
CA ALA A 142 -19.50 -0.10 0.44
C ALA A 142 -19.88 0.63 -0.87
N GLN A 143 -18.96 1.38 -1.50
CA GLN A 143 -19.16 2.01 -2.81
C GLN A 143 -19.45 0.98 -3.91
N HIS A 144 -18.90 -0.23 -3.80
CA HIS A 144 -19.13 -1.36 -4.72
C HIS A 144 -20.30 -2.26 -4.30
N GLY A 145 -20.98 -1.96 -3.18
CA GLY A 145 -22.09 -2.78 -2.68
C GLY A 145 -21.67 -4.15 -2.15
N ILE A 146 -20.40 -4.30 -1.75
CA ILE A 146 -19.82 -5.51 -1.16
C ILE A 146 -19.36 -5.25 0.28
N ALA A 147 -19.07 -6.33 1.02
CA ALA A 147 -18.47 -6.25 2.35
C ALA A 147 -16.92 -6.38 2.28
N PRO A 148 -16.18 -5.91 3.30
CA PRO A 148 -14.73 -6.16 3.38
C PRO A 148 -14.38 -7.65 3.31
N GLU A 149 -15.25 -8.52 3.81
CA GLU A 149 -15.16 -9.99 3.76
C GLU A 149 -15.26 -10.57 2.34
N ASP A 150 -15.57 -9.74 1.34
CA ASP A 150 -15.54 -10.13 -0.08
C ASP A 150 -14.25 -9.70 -0.78
N CYS A 151 -13.37 -8.99 -0.06
CA CYS A 151 -12.13 -8.45 -0.61
C CYS A 151 -10.94 -9.42 -0.48
N ILE A 152 -10.02 -9.31 -1.43
CA ILE A 152 -8.67 -9.91 -1.35
C ILE A 152 -7.68 -8.77 -1.07
N VAL A 153 -6.82 -8.93 -0.09
CA VAL A 153 -5.82 -7.93 0.30
C VAL A 153 -4.41 -8.48 0.13
N VAL A 154 -3.53 -7.68 -0.47
CA VAL A 154 -2.10 -7.96 -0.60
C VAL A 154 -1.33 -6.86 0.13
N GLY A 155 -0.39 -7.23 0.99
CA GLY A 155 0.40 -6.27 1.76
C GLY A 155 1.70 -6.84 2.29
N ASP A 156 2.55 -5.98 2.86
CA ASP A 156 3.90 -6.33 3.29
C ASP A 156 4.23 -5.94 4.74
N GLY A 157 3.47 -5.04 5.36
CA GLY A 157 3.84 -4.41 6.62
C GLY A 157 2.81 -4.51 7.75
N ALA A 158 3.23 -4.13 8.96
CA ALA A 158 2.39 -4.14 10.16
C ALA A 158 1.14 -3.25 10.05
N ASN A 159 1.21 -2.19 9.24
CA ASN A 159 0.11 -1.29 8.93
C ASN A 159 -1.02 -1.94 8.11
N ASP A 160 -0.81 -3.18 7.60
CA ASP A 160 -1.81 -3.94 6.86
C ASP A 160 -2.56 -4.95 7.74
N ILE A 161 -2.15 -5.15 9.02
CA ILE A 161 -2.75 -6.15 9.91
C ILE A 161 -4.27 -5.95 10.04
N GLY A 162 -4.71 -4.71 10.15
CA GLY A 162 -6.13 -4.39 10.30
C GLY A 162 -6.96 -4.82 9.10
N ILE A 163 -6.55 -4.45 7.88
CA ILE A 163 -7.24 -4.87 6.65
C ILE A 163 -7.13 -6.38 6.40
N PHE A 164 -6.02 -7.03 6.82
CA PHE A 164 -5.87 -8.48 6.73
C PHE A 164 -6.90 -9.25 7.53
N LYS A 165 -7.26 -8.73 8.71
CA LYS A 165 -8.28 -9.33 9.59
C LYS A 165 -9.72 -9.17 9.07
N ARG A 166 -9.95 -8.21 8.18
CA ARG A 166 -11.27 -7.89 7.62
C ARG A 166 -11.52 -8.55 6.29
N ALA A 167 -10.46 -8.77 5.52
CA ALA A 167 -10.54 -9.31 4.18
C ALA A 167 -10.85 -10.82 4.18
N ARG A 168 -11.53 -11.30 3.13
CA ARG A 168 -11.75 -12.73 2.90
C ARG A 168 -10.45 -13.49 2.75
N TYR A 169 -9.55 -12.95 1.94
CA TYR A 169 -8.21 -13.51 1.74
C TYR A 169 -7.14 -12.44 1.92
N ALA A 170 -6.15 -12.76 2.71
CA ALA A 170 -5.01 -11.90 3.02
C ALA A 170 -3.73 -12.59 2.54
N ILE A 171 -3.00 -11.93 1.64
CA ILE A 171 -1.76 -12.42 1.03
C ILE A 171 -0.60 -11.56 1.51
N ALA A 172 0.28 -12.11 2.31
CA ALA A 172 1.50 -11.45 2.76
C ALA A 172 2.58 -11.60 1.66
N PHE A 173 2.89 -10.49 0.98
CA PHE A 173 3.84 -10.45 -0.12
C PHE A 173 5.17 -9.86 0.34
N ASN A 174 6.27 -10.64 0.19
CA ASN A 174 7.64 -10.25 0.60
C ASN A 174 7.66 -9.51 1.96
N SER A 175 6.85 -9.99 2.89
CA SER A 175 6.38 -9.27 4.06
C SER A 175 7.30 -9.37 5.27
N LYS A 176 7.18 -8.39 6.16
CA LYS A 176 7.75 -8.43 7.50
C LYS A 176 7.13 -9.60 8.31
N PRO A 177 7.92 -10.26 9.19
CA PRO A 177 7.45 -11.44 9.93
C PRO A 177 6.15 -11.23 10.71
N VAL A 178 5.94 -10.03 11.26
CA VAL A 178 4.74 -9.70 12.05
C VAL A 178 3.45 -9.79 11.24
N LEU A 179 3.47 -9.56 9.92
CA LEU A 179 2.28 -9.65 9.08
C LEU A 179 1.94 -11.11 8.72
N ARG A 180 2.95 -11.98 8.59
CA ARG A 180 2.78 -13.37 8.11
C ARG A 180 1.81 -14.17 8.95
N GLN A 181 1.76 -13.95 10.25
CA GLN A 181 0.84 -14.65 11.17
C GLN A 181 -0.64 -14.26 10.97
N HIS A 182 -0.92 -13.19 10.23
CA HIS A 182 -2.27 -12.72 9.91
C HIS A 182 -2.67 -13.03 8.47
N ALA A 183 -1.80 -13.68 7.70
CA ALA A 183 -2.03 -14.00 6.30
C ALA A 183 -2.59 -15.41 6.10
N HIS A 184 -3.44 -15.57 5.10
CA HIS A 184 -3.86 -16.90 4.61
C HIS A 184 -2.79 -17.52 3.72
N VAL A 185 -2.07 -16.68 2.96
CA VAL A 185 -0.96 -17.10 2.08
C VAL A 185 0.24 -16.17 2.27
N VAL A 186 1.44 -16.74 2.29
CA VAL A 186 2.69 -16.00 2.36
C VAL A 186 3.50 -16.25 1.10
N ILE A 187 3.82 -15.19 0.37
CA ILE A 187 4.67 -15.21 -0.83
C ILE A 187 5.98 -14.51 -0.48
N ILE A 188 7.08 -15.24 -0.55
CA ILE A 188 8.43 -14.74 -0.27
C ILE A 188 9.16 -14.29 -1.53
N GLU A 189 8.71 -14.75 -2.69
CA GLU A 189 9.26 -14.32 -3.98
C GLU A 189 8.93 -12.86 -4.24
N LYS A 190 9.93 -12.07 -4.64
CA LYS A 190 9.78 -10.65 -4.95
C LYS A 190 9.29 -10.43 -6.39
N ASN A 191 8.18 -11.10 -6.71
CA ASN A 191 7.51 -11.00 -8.01
C ASN A 191 6.01 -11.19 -7.83
N LEU A 192 5.22 -10.16 -8.12
CA LEU A 192 3.76 -10.17 -7.94
C LEU A 192 3.04 -11.15 -8.88
N LYS A 193 3.69 -11.70 -9.92
CA LYS A 193 3.10 -12.79 -10.70
C LYS A 193 2.78 -14.01 -9.85
N ALA A 194 3.52 -14.24 -8.77
CA ALA A 194 3.26 -15.35 -7.84
C ALA A 194 1.91 -15.22 -7.10
N VAL A 195 1.30 -14.04 -7.10
CA VAL A 195 -0.04 -13.82 -6.54
C VAL A 195 -1.14 -14.36 -7.47
N ILE A 196 -0.91 -14.39 -8.79
CA ILE A 196 -1.91 -14.78 -9.79
C ILE A 196 -2.48 -16.19 -9.52
N PRO A 197 -1.67 -17.26 -9.43
CA PRO A 197 -2.20 -18.61 -9.20
C PRO A 197 -2.90 -18.75 -7.84
N VAL A 198 -2.55 -17.91 -6.86
CA VAL A 198 -3.23 -17.89 -5.56
C VAL A 198 -4.66 -17.35 -5.72
N ILE A 199 -4.84 -16.24 -6.46
CA ILE A 199 -6.18 -15.69 -6.72
C ILE A 199 -7.01 -16.65 -7.56
N GLU A 200 -6.43 -17.30 -8.57
CA GLU A 200 -7.12 -18.32 -9.38
C GLU A 200 -7.64 -19.46 -8.50
N SER A 201 -6.88 -19.90 -7.49
CA SER A 201 -7.31 -20.95 -6.57
C SER A 201 -8.52 -20.54 -5.72
N PHE A 202 -8.61 -19.27 -5.33
CA PHE A 202 -9.76 -18.75 -4.57
C PHE A 202 -11.04 -18.72 -5.42
N ASP A 203 -10.96 -18.40 -6.70
CA ASP A 203 -12.09 -18.41 -7.63
C ASP A 203 -12.62 -19.83 -7.88
N LEU A 204 -11.75 -20.84 -7.91
CA LEU A 204 -12.15 -22.23 -8.05
C LEU A 204 -12.98 -22.71 -6.87
N ASP A 205 -12.63 -22.33 -5.64
CA ASP A 205 -13.39 -22.65 -4.43
C ASP A 205 -14.80 -22.05 -4.47
N GLN A 206 -14.97 -20.85 -4.99
CA GLN A 206 -16.28 -20.21 -5.14
C GLN A 206 -17.19 -20.94 -6.14
N ARG A 207 -16.65 -21.37 -7.28
CA ARG A 207 -17.40 -22.13 -8.29
C ARG A 207 -17.87 -23.49 -7.77
N CYS A 208 -17.04 -24.17 -6.97
CA CYS A 208 -17.38 -25.44 -6.34
C CYS A 208 -18.53 -25.29 -5.33
N VAL A 209 -18.52 -24.25 -4.50
CA VAL A 209 -19.57 -23.96 -3.51
C VAL A 209 -20.89 -23.57 -4.18
N SER A 210 -20.87 -22.85 -5.29
CA SER A 210 -22.08 -22.50 -6.05
C SER A 210 -22.71 -23.72 -6.72
N CYS A 211 -21.93 -24.69 -7.19
CA CYS A 211 -22.43 -25.96 -7.73
C CYS A 211 -23.12 -26.84 -6.67
N ILE A 212 -22.64 -26.81 -5.42
CA ILE A 212 -23.24 -27.61 -4.31
C ILE A 212 -24.56 -26.98 -3.80
N ARG A 213 -24.73 -25.66 -3.91
CA ARG A 213 -25.96 -24.97 -3.48
C ARG A 213 -27.12 -25.06 -4.47
N ASN A 214 -26.87 -25.46 -5.69
CA ASN A 214 -27.88 -25.61 -6.76
C ASN A 214 -28.17 -27.07 -7.13
N ALA A 215 -27.68 -28.02 -6.35
CA ALA A 215 -28.01 -29.45 -6.43
C ALA A 215 -28.88 -29.88 -5.24
#